data_f4f984a80603a0575d8c7fafc6ffa656
#
_entry.id   f4f984a80603a0575d8c7fafc6ffa656
#
_cell.length_a   1.000
_cell.length_b   1.000
_cell.length_c   1.000
_cell.angle_alpha   90.00
_cell.angle_beta   90.00
_cell.angle_gamma   90.00
#
_symmetry.space_group_name_H-M   'P 1'
#
loop_
_entity.id
_entity.type
_entity.pdbx_description
1 polymer ?
#
loop_
_entity_poly.entity_id
_entity_poly.type
_entity_poly.pdbx_seq_one_letter_code
_entity_poly.pdbx_strand_id
1 'polypeptide(L)'
;MKPTVLIVILALLLVVASVNSLGFVCAVSNQDVEFPLLSMPIEYINYTVTEINGTLWARIEGSYPITILNQRGCGVMSMVYPMPPQTTNIQVTVNGQEIEWSNYTQTYSGNLHKTALGDWWMIAGVLENVSDSFLLEVQYEHPLEVMNGSYLFLYDLNIRDYLSEQSPRSTAYFTVRFETNVSDVEAYTAQVESVRNEWQPKDFNISHENSAIVMSVQMDSNFGEDLPGDLIVLFSEENSSLNNAGESAWIWPVIIDAVLIAVVIYIKRKTIVSAFSSRKSSV
;
A
#
# COMPACT_ATOMS: atom_id res chain seq x y z
N MET A 1 17.73 -31.82 20.17
CA MET A 1 18.36 -31.28 18.92
C MET A 1 19.65 -30.56 19.29
N LYS A 2 20.76 -30.88 18.61
CA LYS A 2 22.03 -30.19 18.88
C LYS A 2 21.93 -28.73 18.42
N PRO A 3 22.43 -27.74 19.19
CA PRO A 3 22.30 -26.31 18.87
C PRO A 3 22.90 -25.94 17.47
N THR A 4 23.80 -26.74 16.94
CA THR A 4 24.39 -26.58 15.60
C THR A 4 23.37 -26.77 14.47
N VAL A 5 22.31 -27.57 14.62
CA VAL A 5 21.30 -27.79 13.59
C VAL A 5 20.33 -26.60 13.51
N LEU A 6 20.04 -25.97 14.64
CA LEU A 6 19.20 -24.77 14.71
C LEU A 6 19.87 -23.57 14.04
N ILE A 7 21.20 -23.41 14.21
CA ILE A 7 21.98 -22.31 13.61
C ILE A 7 22.06 -22.46 12.09
N VAL A 8 22.17 -23.69 11.56
CA VAL A 8 22.21 -23.93 10.11
C VAL A 8 20.85 -23.64 9.46
N ILE A 9 19.76 -23.98 10.11
CA ILE A 9 18.40 -23.65 9.63
C ILE A 9 18.16 -22.13 9.65
N LEU A 10 18.62 -21.43 10.72
CA LEU A 10 18.51 -19.99 10.82
C LEU A 10 19.37 -19.26 9.76
N ALA A 11 20.55 -19.79 9.43
CA ALA A 11 21.44 -19.21 8.42
C ALA A 11 20.90 -19.42 6.99
N LEU A 12 20.22 -20.54 6.73
CA LEU A 12 19.57 -20.76 5.42
C LEU A 12 18.37 -19.82 5.21
N LEU A 13 17.61 -19.51 6.27
CA LEU A 13 16.51 -18.55 6.23
C LEU A 13 16.99 -17.10 6.03
N LEU A 14 18.19 -16.75 6.53
CA LEU A 14 18.77 -15.40 6.37
C LEU A 14 19.27 -15.11 4.95
N VAL A 15 19.62 -16.13 4.15
CA VAL A 15 20.04 -15.94 2.76
C VAL A 15 18.86 -15.62 1.84
N VAL A 16 17.64 -16.05 2.19
CA VAL A 16 16.41 -15.79 1.42
C VAL A 16 15.91 -14.34 1.63
N ALA A 17 16.28 -13.69 2.74
CA ALA A 17 15.81 -12.35 3.10
C ALA A 17 16.43 -11.20 2.29
N SER A 18 17.33 -11.46 1.35
CA SER A 18 18.02 -10.42 0.56
C SER A 18 17.46 -10.21 -0.85
N VAL A 19 16.34 -10.82 -1.20
CA VAL A 19 15.73 -10.65 -2.51
C VAL A 19 14.50 -9.75 -2.36
N ASN A 20 14.67 -8.49 -2.72
CA ASN A 20 13.61 -7.48 -2.78
C ASN A 20 12.70 -7.75 -3.98
N SER A 21 11.87 -8.78 -3.90
CA SER A 21 10.79 -8.99 -4.86
C SER A 21 9.81 -9.99 -4.28
N LEU A 22 8.55 -9.87 -4.63
CA LEU A 22 7.52 -10.89 -4.44
C LEU A 22 8.01 -12.21 -5.07
N GLY A 23 8.89 -12.92 -4.37
CA GLY A 23 9.53 -14.12 -4.85
C GLY A 23 8.91 -15.36 -4.22
N PHE A 24 8.41 -16.25 -5.04
CA PHE A 24 8.01 -17.58 -4.61
C PHE A 24 9.25 -18.48 -4.57
N VAL A 25 9.47 -19.17 -3.48
CA VAL A 25 10.56 -20.14 -3.34
C VAL A 25 9.98 -21.54 -3.28
N CYS A 26 10.31 -22.37 -4.25
CA CYS A 26 10.01 -23.79 -4.23
C CYS A 26 11.15 -24.54 -3.51
N ALA A 27 10.89 -25.11 -2.35
CA ALA A 27 11.88 -25.87 -1.60
C ALA A 27 11.91 -27.32 -2.09
N VAL A 28 12.86 -27.64 -2.98
CA VAL A 28 13.19 -29.03 -3.35
C VAL A 28 14.55 -29.40 -2.77
N SER A 29 14.65 -30.59 -2.21
CA SER A 29 15.86 -31.14 -1.55
C SER A 29 17.09 -31.12 -2.46
N ASN A 30 18.14 -30.42 -2.07
CA ASN A 30 19.54 -30.52 -2.53
C ASN A 30 19.83 -30.41 -4.04
N GLN A 31 18.98 -29.81 -4.84
CA GLN A 31 19.30 -29.38 -6.21
C GLN A 31 19.14 -27.86 -6.30
N ASP A 32 19.81 -27.25 -7.25
CA ASP A 32 19.77 -25.80 -7.48
C ASP A 32 18.33 -25.28 -7.30
N VAL A 33 18.14 -24.35 -6.33
CA VAL A 33 16.83 -23.75 -6.07
C VAL A 33 16.48 -22.89 -7.27
N GLU A 34 15.76 -23.46 -8.21
CA GLU A 34 15.21 -22.72 -9.33
C GLU A 34 13.88 -22.08 -8.86
N PHE A 35 13.80 -20.77 -8.95
CA PHE A 35 12.55 -20.07 -8.63
C PHE A 35 11.47 -20.46 -9.64
N PRO A 36 10.24 -20.72 -9.21
CA PRO A 36 9.18 -21.03 -10.14
C PRO A 36 8.92 -19.84 -11.05
N LEU A 37 8.86 -20.10 -12.35
CA LEU A 37 8.35 -19.13 -13.31
C LEU A 37 6.83 -19.14 -13.26
N LEU A 38 6.25 -18.01 -12.93
CA LEU A 38 4.81 -17.85 -12.73
C LEU A 38 4.18 -17.12 -13.90
N SER A 39 2.89 -17.34 -14.10
CA SER A 39 2.04 -16.59 -15.01
C SER A 39 0.77 -16.17 -14.27
N MET A 40 0.44 -14.90 -14.37
CA MET A 40 -0.79 -14.30 -13.87
C MET A 40 -1.36 -13.39 -14.97
N PRO A 41 -2.03 -13.96 -15.97
CA PRO A 41 -2.47 -13.21 -17.15
C PRO A 41 -3.60 -12.22 -16.83
N ILE A 42 -4.31 -12.42 -15.75
CA ILE A 42 -5.46 -11.61 -15.33
C ILE A 42 -5.43 -11.45 -13.80
N GLU A 43 -5.82 -10.25 -13.35
CA GLU A 43 -6.09 -9.93 -11.97
C GLU A 43 -7.49 -9.30 -11.87
N TYR A 44 -8.28 -9.71 -10.89
CA TYR A 44 -9.55 -9.06 -10.56
C TYR A 44 -9.44 -8.46 -9.17
N ILE A 45 -9.63 -7.15 -9.08
CA ILE A 45 -9.50 -6.41 -7.82
C ILE A 45 -10.77 -5.61 -7.59
N ASN A 46 -11.52 -5.97 -6.55
CA ASN A 46 -12.73 -5.27 -6.14
C ASN A 46 -12.44 -4.46 -4.87
N TYR A 47 -12.73 -3.18 -4.93
CA TYR A 47 -12.74 -2.27 -3.79
C TYR A 47 -14.18 -1.94 -3.44
N THR A 48 -14.51 -1.98 -2.15
CA THR A 48 -15.74 -1.42 -1.62
C THR A 48 -15.38 -0.36 -0.61
N VAL A 49 -15.81 0.88 -0.87
CA VAL A 49 -15.58 2.02 0.02
C VAL A 49 -16.84 2.28 0.83
N THR A 50 -16.70 2.20 2.17
CA THR A 50 -17.80 2.39 3.12
C THR A 50 -17.40 3.34 4.23
N GLU A 51 -18.37 4.02 4.85
CA GLU A 51 -18.16 4.81 6.06
C GLU A 51 -18.37 3.96 7.31
N ILE A 52 -17.37 3.92 8.21
CA ILE A 52 -17.44 3.24 9.51
C ILE A 52 -17.07 4.26 10.59
N ASN A 53 -18.03 4.63 11.42
CA ASN A 53 -17.84 5.58 12.54
C ASN A 53 -17.21 6.93 12.11
N GLY A 54 -17.63 7.49 10.97
CA GLY A 54 -17.11 8.77 10.46
C GLY A 54 -15.74 8.70 9.80
N THR A 55 -15.27 7.50 9.48
CA THR A 55 -14.02 7.26 8.74
C THR A 55 -14.31 6.40 7.53
N LEU A 56 -13.78 6.75 6.37
CA LEU A 56 -13.91 5.92 5.19
C LEU A 56 -12.90 4.77 5.23
N TRP A 57 -13.42 3.59 4.94
CA TRP A 57 -12.66 2.34 4.87
C TRP A 57 -12.77 1.74 3.48
N ALA A 58 -11.71 1.12 3.03
CA ALA A 58 -11.70 0.28 1.86
C ALA A 58 -11.66 -1.19 2.27
N ARG A 59 -12.56 -2.01 1.72
CA ARG A 59 -12.47 -3.46 1.69
C ARG A 59 -12.00 -3.88 0.32
N ILE A 60 -10.96 -4.68 0.27
CA ILE A 60 -10.32 -5.16 -0.93
C ILE A 60 -10.56 -6.66 -1.06
N GLU A 61 -10.92 -7.10 -2.26
CA GLU A 61 -11.07 -8.51 -2.63
C GLU A 61 -10.29 -8.72 -3.94
N GLY A 62 -9.08 -9.26 -3.83
CA GLY A 62 -8.21 -9.61 -4.95
C GLY A 62 -8.37 -11.07 -5.34
N SER A 63 -8.40 -11.37 -6.65
CA SER A 63 -8.52 -12.72 -7.20
C SER A 63 -7.51 -12.89 -8.33
N TYR A 64 -6.58 -13.83 -8.15
CA TYR A 64 -5.38 -14.00 -8.94
C TYR A 64 -5.26 -15.43 -9.44
N PRO A 65 -5.69 -15.73 -10.68
CA PRO A 65 -5.43 -17.03 -11.31
C PRO A 65 -3.96 -17.14 -11.70
N ILE A 66 -3.22 -18.02 -11.01
CA ILE A 66 -1.79 -18.20 -11.17
C ILE A 66 -1.49 -19.57 -11.77
N THR A 67 -0.52 -19.63 -12.68
CA THR A 67 -0.01 -20.87 -13.27
C THR A 67 1.50 -20.93 -13.11
N ILE A 68 2.03 -22.11 -12.72
CA ILE A 68 3.45 -22.41 -12.63
C ILE A 68 3.92 -22.95 -13.99
N LEU A 69 4.84 -22.26 -14.66
CA LEU A 69 5.24 -22.56 -16.03
C LEU A 69 6.39 -23.58 -16.15
N ASN A 70 7.32 -23.61 -15.17
CA ASN A 70 8.56 -24.36 -15.28
C ASN A 70 8.73 -25.53 -14.31
N GLN A 71 7.86 -25.65 -13.32
CA GLN A 71 7.94 -26.74 -12.32
C GLN A 71 6.63 -27.49 -12.22
N ARG A 72 6.69 -28.80 -12.29
CA ARG A 72 5.56 -29.67 -12.04
C ARG A 72 5.60 -30.11 -10.56
N GLY A 73 4.57 -29.74 -9.81
CA GLY A 73 4.38 -30.22 -8.44
C GLY A 73 5.38 -29.63 -7.44
N CYS A 74 5.44 -28.32 -7.32
CA CYS A 74 6.07 -27.69 -6.16
C CYS A 74 5.39 -28.17 -4.89
N GLY A 75 6.08 -29.01 -4.10
CA GLY A 75 5.51 -29.51 -2.84
C GLY A 75 5.20 -28.39 -1.82
N VAL A 76 6.04 -27.35 -1.81
CA VAL A 76 5.90 -26.19 -0.90
C VAL A 76 6.36 -24.94 -1.60
N MET A 77 5.56 -23.86 -1.54
CA MET A 77 5.86 -22.56 -2.11
C MET A 77 5.57 -21.46 -1.08
N SER A 78 6.45 -20.49 -0.94
CA SER A 78 6.22 -19.32 -0.09
C SER A 78 5.64 -18.18 -0.91
N MET A 79 4.65 -17.50 -0.36
CA MET A 79 4.03 -16.31 -0.92
C MET A 79 4.27 -15.13 0.01
N VAL A 80 4.56 -13.97 -0.55
CA VAL A 80 4.62 -12.69 0.16
C VAL A 80 3.65 -11.72 -0.51
N TYR A 81 2.89 -10.97 0.29
CA TYR A 81 1.92 -10.02 -0.22
C TYR A 81 2.00 -8.68 0.55
N PRO A 82 2.09 -7.53 -0.15
CA PRO A 82 2.17 -6.23 0.48
C PRO A 82 0.81 -5.80 1.05
N MET A 83 0.86 -5.14 2.20
CA MET A 83 -0.32 -4.68 2.93
C MET A 83 -0.22 -3.20 3.28
N PRO A 84 -1.25 -2.39 3.01
CA PRO A 84 -1.29 -1.00 3.45
C PRO A 84 -1.17 -0.86 4.98
N PRO A 85 -0.79 0.33 5.48
CA PRO A 85 -0.84 0.60 6.91
C PRO A 85 -2.23 0.37 7.51
N GLN A 86 -2.28 -0.07 8.77
CA GLN A 86 -3.51 -0.30 9.54
C GLN A 86 -4.47 -1.35 8.93
N THR A 87 -3.97 -2.22 8.06
CA THR A 87 -4.77 -3.32 7.50
C THR A 87 -5.28 -4.26 8.59
N THR A 88 -6.54 -4.65 8.47
CA THR A 88 -7.26 -5.57 9.36
C THR A 88 -8.06 -6.60 8.55
N ASN A 89 -8.67 -7.57 9.22
CA ASN A 89 -9.57 -8.57 8.63
C ASN A 89 -8.96 -9.30 7.42
N ILE A 90 -7.65 -9.61 7.51
CA ILE A 90 -6.92 -10.28 6.44
C ILE A 90 -7.35 -11.74 6.34
N GLN A 91 -7.75 -12.14 5.15
CA GLN A 91 -8.05 -13.51 4.79
C GLN A 91 -7.36 -13.85 3.48
N VAL A 92 -6.66 -14.97 3.44
CA VAL A 92 -5.97 -15.47 2.24
C VAL A 92 -6.44 -16.89 1.98
N THR A 93 -6.90 -17.15 0.75
CA THR A 93 -7.29 -18.49 0.34
C THR A 93 -6.57 -18.93 -0.93
N VAL A 94 -6.38 -20.23 -1.05
CA VAL A 94 -5.88 -20.89 -2.28
C VAL A 94 -6.89 -21.97 -2.67
N ASN A 95 -7.46 -21.83 -3.86
CA ASN A 95 -8.56 -22.70 -4.33
C ASN A 95 -9.71 -22.80 -3.31
N GLY A 96 -10.01 -21.68 -2.64
CA GLY A 96 -11.06 -21.59 -1.62
C GLY A 96 -10.70 -22.21 -0.25
N GLN A 97 -9.47 -22.64 -0.04
CA GLN A 97 -8.98 -23.12 1.26
C GLN A 97 -8.16 -22.02 1.92
N GLU A 98 -8.53 -21.66 3.15
CA GLU A 98 -7.79 -20.67 3.94
C GLU A 98 -6.39 -21.18 4.26
N ILE A 99 -5.40 -20.28 4.10
CA ILE A 99 -4.00 -20.55 4.42
C ILE A 99 -3.55 -19.73 5.62
N GLU A 100 -2.66 -20.30 6.43
CA GLU A 100 -2.04 -19.56 7.51
C GLU A 100 -1.03 -18.55 6.96
N TRP A 101 -1.04 -17.35 7.50
CA TRP A 101 -0.12 -16.28 7.17
C TRP A 101 0.50 -15.67 8.43
N SER A 102 1.63 -15.02 8.28
CA SER A 102 2.34 -14.30 9.34
C SER A 102 2.75 -12.91 8.87
N ASN A 103 2.97 -11.99 9.81
CA ASN A 103 3.55 -10.69 9.48
C ASN A 103 5.03 -10.89 9.13
N TYR A 104 5.34 -10.88 7.84
CA TYR A 104 6.69 -11.08 7.33
C TYR A 104 7.68 -10.01 7.82
N THR A 105 7.26 -8.75 7.79
CA THR A 105 8.09 -7.62 8.21
C THR A 105 8.50 -7.72 9.68
N GLN A 106 7.60 -8.13 10.56
CA GLN A 106 7.90 -8.30 11.99
C GLN A 106 8.71 -9.58 12.26
N THR A 107 8.34 -10.69 11.64
CA THR A 107 8.90 -12.03 11.95
C THR A 107 10.32 -12.18 11.42
N TYR A 108 10.60 -11.64 10.26
CA TYR A 108 11.87 -11.86 9.54
C TYR A 108 12.75 -10.62 9.44
N SER A 109 12.40 -9.52 10.12
CA SER A 109 13.08 -8.22 9.98
C SER A 109 13.22 -7.81 8.52
N GLY A 110 12.21 -8.16 7.71
CA GLY A 110 12.17 -7.93 6.28
C GLY A 110 12.11 -6.45 5.94
N ASN A 111 12.54 -6.11 4.75
CA ASN A 111 12.37 -4.77 4.23
C ASN A 111 10.87 -4.48 4.03
N LEU A 112 10.49 -3.23 4.23
CA LEU A 112 9.18 -2.75 3.84
C LEU A 112 9.07 -2.74 2.30
N HIS A 113 7.88 -2.99 1.81
CA HIS A 113 7.59 -2.89 0.38
C HIS A 113 7.41 -1.43 -0.01
N LYS A 114 8.08 -0.99 -1.07
CA LYS A 114 8.04 0.38 -1.55
C LYS A 114 6.89 0.59 -2.52
N THR A 115 6.08 1.62 -2.27
CA THR A 115 5.01 2.04 -3.16
C THR A 115 5.13 3.52 -3.52
N ALA A 116 4.27 4.02 -4.39
CA ALA A 116 4.22 5.44 -4.74
C ALA A 116 3.90 6.35 -3.54
N LEU A 117 3.22 5.86 -2.52
CA LEU A 117 2.79 6.63 -1.35
C LEU A 117 3.56 6.31 -0.06
N GLY A 118 4.57 5.46 -0.12
CA GLY A 118 5.41 5.12 1.04
C GLY A 118 5.59 3.62 1.23
N ASP A 119 5.96 3.27 2.44
CA ASP A 119 6.37 1.91 2.78
C ASP A 119 5.20 1.10 3.34
N TRP A 120 4.93 -0.04 2.71
CA TRP A 120 3.95 -1.01 3.17
C TRP A 120 4.61 -2.18 3.90
N TRP A 121 3.91 -2.75 4.87
CA TRP A 121 4.34 -4.00 5.49
C TRP A 121 3.92 -5.19 4.63
N MET A 122 4.39 -6.40 4.96
CA MET A 122 4.12 -7.60 4.17
C MET A 122 3.61 -8.73 5.06
N ILE A 123 2.72 -9.54 4.50
CA ILE A 123 2.39 -10.87 5.03
C ILE A 123 3.14 -11.94 4.25
N ALA A 124 3.39 -13.07 4.88
CA ALA A 124 3.90 -14.27 4.23
C ALA A 124 3.06 -15.49 4.59
N GLY A 125 2.76 -16.31 3.60
CA GLY A 125 2.10 -17.59 3.75
C GLY A 125 2.90 -18.70 3.08
N VAL A 126 2.61 -19.94 3.49
CA VAL A 126 3.20 -21.14 2.89
C VAL A 126 2.11 -21.92 2.20
N LEU A 127 2.27 -22.15 0.92
CA LEU A 127 1.38 -22.95 0.09
C LEU A 127 1.93 -24.37 -0.01
N GLU A 128 1.17 -25.35 0.48
CA GLU A 128 1.56 -26.76 0.40
C GLU A 128 0.71 -27.48 -0.64
N ASN A 129 1.33 -28.43 -1.36
CA ASN A 129 0.67 -29.28 -2.35
C ASN A 129 -0.08 -28.48 -3.44
N VAL A 130 0.53 -27.38 -3.88
CA VAL A 130 -0.07 -26.50 -4.91
C VAL A 130 -0.05 -27.23 -6.25
N SER A 131 -1.18 -27.21 -6.96
CA SER A 131 -1.30 -27.68 -8.35
C SER A 131 -0.59 -26.70 -9.30
N ASP A 132 -0.28 -27.16 -10.53
CA ASP A 132 0.35 -26.31 -11.57
C ASP A 132 -0.45 -25.04 -11.88
N SER A 133 -1.75 -25.01 -11.55
CA SER A 133 -2.59 -23.84 -11.62
C SER A 133 -3.45 -23.75 -10.37
N PHE A 134 -3.56 -22.56 -9.81
CA PHE A 134 -4.36 -22.30 -8.61
C PHE A 134 -4.95 -20.89 -8.64
N LEU A 135 -6.01 -20.69 -7.89
CA LEU A 135 -6.62 -19.39 -7.62
C LEU A 135 -6.16 -18.92 -6.25
N LEU A 136 -5.41 -17.82 -6.22
CA LEU A 136 -5.10 -17.09 -4.99
C LEU A 136 -6.16 -16.01 -4.80
N GLU A 137 -6.74 -15.94 -3.61
CA GLU A 137 -7.65 -14.85 -3.24
C GLU A 137 -7.16 -14.21 -1.95
N VAL A 138 -7.13 -12.88 -1.95
CA VAL A 138 -6.69 -12.07 -0.80
C VAL A 138 -7.77 -11.05 -0.49
N GLN A 139 -8.25 -11.06 0.75
CA GLN A 139 -9.22 -10.09 1.25
C GLN A 139 -8.64 -9.37 2.45
N TYR A 140 -8.86 -8.06 2.54
CA TYR A 140 -8.48 -7.25 3.70
C TYR A 140 -9.24 -5.93 3.73
N GLU A 141 -9.13 -5.22 4.87
CA GLU A 141 -9.73 -3.90 5.08
C GLU A 141 -8.68 -2.94 5.63
N HIS A 142 -8.75 -1.68 5.22
CA HIS A 142 -7.92 -0.61 5.80
C HIS A 142 -8.65 0.74 5.76
N PRO A 143 -8.34 1.68 6.68
CA PRO A 143 -8.84 3.04 6.59
C PRO A 143 -8.21 3.75 5.40
N LEU A 144 -8.99 4.64 4.76
CA LEU A 144 -8.48 5.45 3.66
C LEU A 144 -7.61 6.59 4.17
N GLU A 145 -6.58 6.91 3.43
CA GLU A 145 -5.74 8.07 3.70
C GLU A 145 -6.41 9.35 3.21
N VAL A 146 -6.01 10.49 3.79
CA VAL A 146 -6.46 11.81 3.37
C VAL A 146 -5.26 12.62 2.91
N MET A 147 -5.31 13.09 1.67
CA MET A 147 -4.29 13.95 1.07
C MET A 147 -4.92 15.23 0.54
N ASN A 148 -4.53 16.39 1.09
CA ASN A 148 -5.01 17.70 0.67
C ASN A 148 -6.55 17.84 0.63
N GLY A 149 -7.27 17.18 1.56
CA GLY A 149 -8.73 17.22 1.66
C GLY A 149 -9.47 16.23 0.78
N SER A 150 -8.78 15.42 -0.01
CA SER A 150 -9.36 14.29 -0.74
C SER A 150 -8.98 12.97 -0.07
N TYR A 151 -9.88 12.00 -0.11
CA TYR A 151 -9.57 10.63 0.23
C TYR A 151 -8.79 9.97 -0.90
N LEU A 152 -7.93 9.05 -0.55
CA LEU A 152 -7.18 8.28 -1.53
C LEU A 152 -7.01 6.83 -1.09
N PHE A 153 -6.92 5.95 -2.07
CA PHE A 153 -6.33 4.64 -1.91
C PHE A 153 -5.33 4.36 -3.04
N LEU A 154 -4.40 3.50 -2.73
CA LEU A 154 -3.41 3.00 -3.66
C LEU A 154 -3.55 1.48 -3.78
N TYR A 155 -3.37 0.96 -4.98
CA TYR A 155 -3.14 -0.46 -5.23
C TYR A 155 -1.76 -0.65 -5.87
N ASP A 156 -0.92 -1.44 -5.21
CA ASP A 156 0.40 -1.81 -5.72
C ASP A 156 0.27 -2.82 -6.88
N LEU A 157 0.70 -2.42 -8.05
CA LEU A 157 0.69 -3.24 -9.28
C LEU A 157 2.10 -3.74 -9.62
N ASN A 158 2.84 -4.23 -8.64
CA ASN A 158 4.16 -4.82 -8.87
C ASN A 158 4.06 -6.29 -9.27
N ILE A 159 3.80 -6.53 -10.56
CA ILE A 159 3.61 -7.86 -11.16
C ILE A 159 4.79 -8.32 -12.01
N ARG A 160 5.96 -7.70 -11.84
CA ARG A 160 7.15 -7.98 -12.67
C ARG A 160 7.52 -9.46 -12.69
N ASP A 161 7.39 -10.14 -11.56
CA ASP A 161 7.76 -11.55 -11.39
C ASP A 161 6.80 -12.52 -12.13
N TYR A 162 5.64 -12.02 -12.56
CA TYR A 162 4.66 -12.79 -13.34
C TYR A 162 4.75 -12.56 -14.85
N LEU A 163 5.65 -11.68 -15.29
CA LEU A 163 5.87 -11.36 -16.69
C LEU A 163 7.15 -12.03 -17.20
N SER A 164 7.05 -12.71 -18.34
CA SER A 164 8.16 -13.38 -19.01
C SER A 164 7.86 -13.55 -20.50
N GLU A 165 8.82 -14.09 -21.28
CA GLU A 165 8.57 -14.46 -22.66
C GLU A 165 7.42 -15.48 -22.82
N GLN A 166 7.21 -16.36 -21.81
CA GLN A 166 6.14 -17.35 -21.79
C GLN A 166 4.82 -16.82 -21.24
N SER A 167 4.86 -15.71 -20.51
CA SER A 167 3.72 -14.97 -19.98
C SER A 167 3.91 -13.48 -20.24
N PRO A 168 3.76 -13.04 -21.51
CA PRO A 168 4.21 -11.72 -21.90
C PRO A 168 3.28 -10.59 -21.49
N ARG A 169 2.08 -10.90 -20.95
CA ARG A 169 1.07 -9.89 -20.60
C ARG A 169 0.32 -10.29 -19.35
N SER A 170 0.00 -9.29 -18.52
CA SER A 170 -1.01 -9.37 -17.46
C SER A 170 -1.94 -8.18 -17.56
N THR A 171 -3.23 -8.39 -17.29
CA THR A 171 -4.25 -7.35 -17.28
C THR A 171 -4.95 -7.34 -15.92
N ALA A 172 -4.89 -6.22 -15.23
CA ALA A 172 -5.61 -5.99 -13.98
C ALA A 172 -6.92 -5.24 -14.25
N TYR A 173 -8.03 -5.80 -13.75
CA TYR A 173 -9.36 -5.22 -13.80
C TYR A 173 -9.76 -4.76 -12.42
N PHE A 174 -9.89 -3.46 -12.25
CA PHE A 174 -10.33 -2.85 -11.00
C PHE A 174 -11.79 -2.47 -11.07
N THR A 175 -12.53 -2.80 -10.03
CA THR A 175 -13.88 -2.31 -9.79
C THR A 175 -13.91 -1.64 -8.41
N VAL A 176 -14.22 -0.36 -8.37
CA VAL A 176 -14.34 0.42 -7.13
C VAL A 176 -15.79 0.79 -6.92
N ARG A 177 -16.41 0.27 -5.89
CA ARG A 177 -17.77 0.54 -5.49
C ARG A 177 -17.78 1.50 -4.30
N PHE A 178 -18.35 2.68 -4.49
CA PHE A 178 -18.56 3.64 -3.42
C PHE A 178 -19.96 3.48 -2.86
N GLU A 179 -20.07 3.03 -1.60
CA GLU A 179 -21.34 2.92 -0.87
C GLU A 179 -21.68 4.21 -0.10
N THR A 180 -20.91 5.27 -0.32
CA THR A 180 -21.12 6.62 0.16
C THR A 180 -21.18 7.59 -1.03
N ASN A 181 -21.75 8.78 -0.81
CA ASN A 181 -21.80 9.80 -1.86
C ASN A 181 -20.41 10.40 -2.05
N VAL A 182 -19.87 10.26 -3.24
CA VAL A 182 -18.55 10.77 -3.61
C VAL A 182 -18.63 11.69 -4.83
N SER A 183 -17.72 12.64 -4.88
CA SER A 183 -17.50 13.54 -6.02
C SER A 183 -16.02 13.58 -6.39
N ASP A 184 -15.72 14.25 -7.49
CA ASP A 184 -14.35 14.55 -7.93
C ASP A 184 -13.45 13.29 -7.99
N VAL A 185 -14.00 12.19 -8.53
CA VAL A 185 -13.26 10.95 -8.67
C VAL A 185 -12.20 11.10 -9.76
N GLU A 186 -10.95 10.84 -9.40
CA GLU A 186 -9.80 10.90 -10.31
C GLU A 186 -8.97 9.62 -10.16
N ALA A 187 -8.36 9.15 -11.25
CA ALA A 187 -7.46 8.02 -11.25
C ALA A 187 -6.11 8.38 -11.86
N TYR A 188 -5.06 7.82 -11.30
CA TYR A 188 -3.68 8.04 -11.72
C TYR A 188 -2.89 6.74 -11.69
N THR A 189 -1.81 6.70 -12.45
CA THR A 189 -0.71 5.74 -12.25
C THR A 189 0.50 6.48 -11.70
N ALA A 190 1.22 5.86 -10.77
CA ALA A 190 2.36 6.47 -10.10
C ALA A 190 3.50 5.46 -9.95
N GLN A 191 4.72 5.88 -10.23
CA GLN A 191 5.92 5.08 -9.97
C GLN A 191 6.28 5.14 -8.48
N VAL A 192 7.02 4.14 -8.03
CA VAL A 192 7.53 4.07 -6.64
C VAL A 192 8.24 5.36 -6.26
N GLU A 193 7.92 5.90 -5.08
CA GLU A 193 8.48 7.15 -4.54
C GLU A 193 8.27 8.40 -5.43
N SER A 194 7.33 8.36 -6.39
CA SER A 194 7.01 9.51 -7.23
C SER A 194 6.22 10.57 -6.45
N VAL A 195 6.38 11.83 -6.84
CA VAL A 195 5.60 12.95 -6.29
C VAL A 195 4.34 13.22 -7.13
N ARG A 196 3.31 13.81 -6.54
CA ARG A 196 1.98 13.98 -7.18
C ARG A 196 2.02 14.62 -8.58
N ASN A 197 2.93 15.53 -8.84
CA ASN A 197 3.07 16.19 -10.14
C ASN A 197 3.70 15.29 -11.23
N GLU A 198 4.19 14.10 -10.87
CA GLU A 198 4.72 13.08 -11.77
C GLU A 198 3.68 11.99 -12.08
N TRP A 199 2.57 11.96 -11.35
CA TRP A 199 1.51 10.99 -11.57
C TRP A 199 0.85 11.19 -12.93
N GLN A 200 0.55 10.09 -13.60
CA GLN A 200 -0.04 10.12 -14.92
C GLN A 200 -1.55 9.85 -14.81
N PRO A 201 -2.42 10.72 -15.36
CA PRO A 201 -3.86 10.47 -15.40
C PRO A 201 -4.17 9.12 -16.03
N LYS A 202 -5.12 8.39 -15.44
CA LYS A 202 -5.58 7.10 -15.91
C LYS A 202 -7.06 7.16 -16.29
N ASP A 203 -7.38 6.72 -17.48
CA ASP A 203 -8.77 6.63 -17.95
C ASP A 203 -9.55 5.56 -17.16
N PHE A 204 -10.81 5.88 -16.86
CA PHE A 204 -11.74 5.02 -16.16
C PHE A 204 -13.18 5.23 -16.64
N ASN A 205 -14.06 4.29 -16.32
CA ASN A 205 -15.49 4.40 -16.56
C ASN A 205 -16.24 4.52 -15.24
N ILE A 206 -17.30 5.34 -15.23
CA ILE A 206 -18.23 5.44 -14.09
C ILE A 206 -19.60 4.94 -14.52
N SER A 207 -20.22 4.14 -13.69
CA SER A 207 -21.63 3.72 -13.76
C SER A 207 -22.32 3.90 -12.42
N HIS A 208 -23.65 3.85 -12.43
CA HIS A 208 -24.46 3.93 -11.22
C HIS A 208 -25.24 2.63 -11.07
N GLU A 209 -25.06 1.94 -9.95
CA GLU A 209 -25.69 0.66 -9.65
C GLU A 209 -26.34 0.69 -8.27
N ASN A 210 -27.68 0.54 -8.19
CA ASN A 210 -28.40 0.49 -6.91
C ASN A 210 -28.01 1.61 -5.92
N SER A 211 -27.93 2.85 -6.40
CA SER A 211 -27.51 4.04 -5.64
C SER A 211 -26.01 4.12 -5.28
N ALA A 212 -25.20 3.15 -5.68
CA ALA A 212 -23.75 3.24 -5.54
C ALA A 212 -23.12 3.78 -6.83
N ILE A 213 -22.01 4.47 -6.70
CA ILE A 213 -21.13 4.82 -7.81
C ILE A 213 -20.14 3.67 -7.98
N VAL A 214 -20.01 3.18 -9.22
CA VAL A 214 -19.07 2.12 -9.56
C VAL A 214 -18.09 2.65 -10.59
N MET A 215 -16.80 2.67 -10.24
CA MET A 215 -15.70 3.03 -11.11
C MET A 215 -15.02 1.74 -11.61
N SER A 216 -14.71 1.68 -12.89
CA SER A 216 -13.95 0.56 -13.48
C SER A 216 -12.69 1.07 -14.17
N VAL A 217 -11.55 0.45 -13.89
CA VAL A 217 -10.24 0.73 -14.48
C VAL A 217 -9.64 -0.56 -15.00
N GLN A 218 -8.97 -0.48 -16.16
CA GLN A 218 -8.16 -1.58 -16.68
C GLN A 218 -6.71 -1.14 -16.79
N MET A 219 -5.79 -1.96 -16.32
CA MET A 219 -4.35 -1.73 -16.44
C MET A 219 -3.69 -2.94 -17.12
N ASP A 220 -2.93 -2.68 -18.17
CA ASP A 220 -2.17 -3.69 -18.91
C ASP A 220 -0.69 -3.54 -18.61
N SER A 221 -0.01 -4.66 -18.41
CA SER A 221 1.43 -4.76 -18.21
C SER A 221 2.02 -5.76 -19.19
N ASN A 222 3.13 -5.41 -19.81
CA ASN A 222 3.77 -6.21 -20.84
C ASN A 222 5.22 -6.51 -20.46
N PHE A 223 5.66 -7.73 -20.77
CA PHE A 223 7.05 -8.14 -20.61
C PHE A 223 7.98 -7.32 -21.50
N GLY A 224 9.07 -6.81 -20.92
CA GLY A 224 10.04 -6.00 -21.65
C GLY A 224 9.66 -4.51 -21.77
N GLU A 225 8.53 -4.10 -21.23
CA GLU A 225 8.10 -2.70 -21.11
C GLU A 225 8.18 -2.24 -19.65
N ASP A 226 8.16 -0.91 -19.45
CA ASP A 226 8.03 -0.36 -18.10
C ASP A 226 6.64 -0.65 -17.56
N LEU A 227 6.58 -1.03 -16.26
CA LEU A 227 5.29 -1.22 -15.60
C LEU A 227 4.52 0.10 -15.51
N PRO A 228 3.18 0.04 -15.59
CA PRO A 228 2.34 1.25 -15.52
C PRO A 228 2.46 2.01 -14.20
N GLY A 229 2.99 1.36 -13.15
CA GLY A 229 3.04 1.88 -11.78
C GLY A 229 1.80 1.52 -10.98
N ASP A 230 1.76 1.98 -9.73
CA ASP A 230 0.65 1.77 -8.82
C ASP A 230 -0.60 2.54 -9.28
N LEU A 231 -1.78 1.96 -9.07
CA LEU A 231 -3.03 2.66 -9.28
C LEU A 231 -3.34 3.52 -8.05
N ILE A 232 -3.53 4.81 -8.24
CA ILE A 232 -4.02 5.74 -7.22
C ILE A 232 -5.40 6.23 -7.62
N VAL A 233 -6.36 6.18 -6.70
CA VAL A 233 -7.68 6.79 -6.87
C VAL A 233 -7.88 7.85 -5.81
N LEU A 234 -8.21 9.05 -6.26
CA LEU A 234 -8.58 10.20 -5.42
C LEU A 234 -10.06 10.48 -5.56
N PHE A 235 -10.71 10.90 -4.48
CA PHE A 235 -12.09 11.33 -4.50
C PHE A 235 -12.42 12.20 -3.28
N SER A 236 -13.52 12.96 -3.37
CA SER A 236 -14.07 13.75 -2.27
C SER A 236 -15.38 13.15 -1.80
N GLU A 237 -15.68 13.25 -0.52
CA GLU A 237 -17.02 12.94 0.01
C GLU A 237 -17.95 14.15 -0.19
N GLU A 238 -19.14 13.93 -0.73
CA GLU A 238 -20.02 15.01 -1.20
C GLU A 238 -20.52 15.96 -0.08
N ASN A 239 -20.40 15.58 1.18
CA ASN A 239 -20.77 16.40 2.35
C ASN A 239 -19.66 16.48 3.40
N SER A 240 -18.40 16.18 3.04
CA SER A 240 -17.32 16.16 4.04
C SER A 240 -17.00 17.58 4.52
N SER A 241 -17.07 17.77 5.82
CA SER A 241 -16.52 18.95 6.51
C SER A 241 -14.99 19.09 6.35
N LEU A 242 -14.34 18.16 5.63
CA LEU A 242 -12.89 18.18 5.36
C LEU A 242 -12.47 19.43 4.58
N ASN A 243 -13.36 19.99 3.73
CA ASN A 243 -13.11 21.24 3.02
C ASN A 243 -12.92 22.44 3.96
N ASN A 244 -13.37 22.36 5.23
CA ASN A 244 -13.21 23.43 6.21
C ASN A 244 -12.01 23.25 7.15
N ALA A 245 -11.41 22.06 7.23
CA ALA A 245 -10.29 21.81 8.13
C ALA A 245 -8.93 22.30 7.54
N GLY A 246 -8.80 22.34 6.20
CA GLY A 246 -7.55 22.76 5.54
C GLY A 246 -7.27 24.26 5.66
N GLU A 247 -8.29 25.10 5.61
CA GLU A 247 -8.08 26.56 5.71
C GLU A 247 -7.81 27.05 7.15
N SER A 248 -8.34 26.37 8.16
CA SER A 248 -8.16 26.79 9.56
C SER A 248 -6.87 26.24 10.19
N ALA A 249 -6.32 25.14 9.71
CA ALA A 249 -5.11 24.52 10.28
C ALA A 249 -3.86 25.41 10.14
N TRP A 250 -3.77 26.26 9.12
CA TRP A 250 -2.67 27.18 8.92
C TRP A 250 -2.78 28.47 9.74
N ILE A 251 -3.98 28.82 10.20
CA ILE A 251 -4.21 30.06 10.97
C ILE A 251 -3.59 29.95 12.36
N TRP A 252 -3.65 28.78 13.01
CA TRP A 252 -3.16 28.59 14.37
C TRP A 252 -1.63 28.73 14.51
N PRO A 253 -0.78 28.15 13.64
CA PRO A 253 0.67 28.40 13.69
C PRO A 253 1.02 29.87 13.51
N VAL A 254 0.37 30.57 12.57
CA VAL A 254 0.60 32.01 12.33
C VAL A 254 0.18 32.86 13.53
N ILE A 255 -0.93 32.53 14.20
CA ILE A 255 -1.37 33.23 15.42
C ILE A 255 -0.40 32.97 16.56
N ILE A 256 0.10 31.74 16.74
CA ILE A 256 1.06 31.38 17.79
C ILE A 256 2.37 32.15 17.57
N ASP A 257 2.87 32.19 16.35
CA ASP A 257 4.12 32.95 16.04
C ASP A 257 3.93 34.45 16.27
N ALA A 258 2.81 35.03 15.87
CA ALA A 258 2.50 36.43 16.10
C ALA A 258 2.43 36.77 17.62
N VAL A 259 1.83 35.89 18.42
CA VAL A 259 1.76 36.05 19.88
C VAL A 259 3.16 35.93 20.50
N LEU A 260 3.96 34.97 20.09
CA LEU A 260 5.35 34.81 20.57
C LEU A 260 6.21 36.04 20.25
N ILE A 261 6.10 36.60 19.05
CA ILE A 261 6.81 37.81 18.65
C ILE A 261 6.36 38.99 19.51
N ALA A 262 5.05 39.16 19.73
CA ALA A 262 4.51 40.23 20.57
C ALA A 262 5.03 40.14 22.03
N VAL A 263 5.07 38.94 22.60
CA VAL A 263 5.61 38.67 23.94
C VAL A 263 7.10 39.02 24.03
N VAL A 264 7.90 38.64 23.03
CA VAL A 264 9.33 38.96 22.97
C VAL A 264 9.55 40.47 22.90
N ILE A 265 8.79 41.19 22.08
CA ILE A 265 8.85 42.65 21.96
C ILE A 265 8.46 43.30 23.30
N TYR A 266 7.39 42.82 23.97
CA TYR A 266 6.95 43.33 25.26
C TYR A 266 8.02 43.16 26.35
N ILE A 267 8.65 41.97 26.44
CA ILE A 267 9.73 41.69 27.40
C ILE A 267 10.92 42.58 27.15
N LYS A 268 11.37 42.71 25.90
CA LYS A 268 12.49 43.59 25.54
C LYS A 268 12.20 45.05 25.87
N ARG A 269 11.00 45.54 25.60
CA ARG A 269 10.61 46.93 25.95
C ARG A 269 10.63 47.14 27.44
N LYS A 270 10.14 46.18 28.27
CA LYS A 270 10.16 46.28 29.72
C LYS A 270 11.60 46.29 30.27
N THR A 271 12.49 45.50 29.71
CA THR A 271 13.92 45.44 30.10
C THR A 271 14.63 46.75 29.75
N ILE A 272 14.35 47.33 28.59
CA ILE A 272 14.93 48.63 28.19
C ILE A 272 14.45 49.77 29.13
N VAL A 273 13.14 49.80 29.43
CA VAL A 273 12.56 50.84 30.33
C VAL A 273 13.12 50.71 31.75
N SER A 274 13.31 49.50 32.28
CA SER A 274 13.91 49.28 33.61
C SER A 274 15.38 49.70 33.64
N ALA A 275 16.16 49.48 32.58
CA ALA A 275 17.56 49.90 32.46
C ALA A 275 17.71 51.43 32.37
N PHE A 276 16.76 52.14 31.81
CA PHE A 276 16.73 53.60 31.78
C PHE A 276 16.30 54.23 33.11
N SER A 277 15.39 53.57 33.88
CA SER A 277 14.95 54.09 35.19
C SER A 277 16.02 53.91 36.27
N SER A 278 16.84 52.85 36.23
CA SER A 278 17.94 52.66 37.15
C SER A 278 19.11 53.63 36.98
N ARG A 279 19.30 54.23 35.80
CA ARG A 279 20.32 55.26 35.51
C ARG A 279 19.91 56.65 36.08
N LYS A 280 18.63 56.92 36.31
CA LYS A 280 18.15 58.21 36.84
C LYS A 280 18.21 58.33 38.37
N SER A 281 18.46 57.25 39.09
CA SER A 281 18.58 57.27 40.56
C SER A 281 20.00 57.30 41.10
N SER A 282 21.02 57.50 40.23
CA SER A 282 22.43 57.58 40.58
C SER A 282 23.11 58.91 40.20
N VAL A 283 22.34 60.00 40.20
CA VAL A 283 22.86 61.39 40.11
C VAL A 283 22.45 62.19 41.33
#